data_2bbfbafa743868465ab30c6f059b307b
#
_entry.id   2bbfbafa743868465ab30c6f059b307b
#
_cell.length_a   1.000
_cell.length_b   1.000
_cell.length_c   1.000
_cell.angle_alpha   90.00
_cell.angle_beta   90.00
_cell.angle_gamma   90.00
#
_symmetry.space_group_name_H-M   'P 1'
#
loop_
_entity.id
_entity.type
_entity.pdbx_description
1 polymer ?
#
loop_
_entity_poly.entity_id
_entity_poly.type
_entity_poly.pdbx_seq_one_letter_code
_entity_poly.pdbx_strand_id
1 'polypeptide(L)'
;GMEWELKMPRLIGVRLTGALSGWAAPKDVILKLAGILTVKGGTNAVIEYFGPGTASLSATGKATICNMGAEVGATTSLFPYDERMATYLKATGREEVADMATAVAAELRADDEVMANPQKYYDRIIDIDLSALEPYINGPFTPDAATPISEFSEKVLKNGYPRKMEVGLIGSCTNSSYQDLSRAVSLARQVTEKNLHVAAPLIVNPGSERIRATAERDGMIGVFEEVGATIMANACGPCIGQWKRVTDDPVRKNSIVTSFNRNFAKRADGNPNTYAFVASPELTMALTIAGDLCFNPLKDTLIS
;
A
#
# COMPACT_ATOMS: atom_id res chain seq x y z
N GLY A 1 -28.52 17.84 18.37
CA GLY A 1 -27.49 17.94 17.37
C GLY A 1 -27.78 19.09 16.44
N MET A 2 -26.75 19.62 15.79
CA MET A 2 -26.96 20.58 14.70
C MET A 2 -27.12 19.81 13.38
N GLU A 3 -27.90 20.35 12.45
CA GLU A 3 -28.00 19.81 11.10
C GLU A 3 -26.63 19.92 10.43
N TRP A 4 -26.26 18.89 9.68
CA TRP A 4 -25.04 18.85 8.89
C TRP A 4 -25.39 18.69 7.42
N GLU A 5 -25.13 19.74 6.65
CA GLU A 5 -25.30 19.71 5.22
C GLU A 5 -24.08 19.05 4.55
N LEU A 6 -24.30 17.96 3.86
CA LEU A 6 -23.31 17.31 3.04
C LEU A 6 -23.59 17.64 1.56
N LYS A 7 -22.68 18.36 0.93
CA LYS A 7 -22.74 18.60 -0.51
C LYS A 7 -22.67 17.25 -1.24
N MET A 8 -23.57 17.03 -2.19
CA MET A 8 -23.54 15.83 -3.03
C MET A 8 -22.14 15.65 -3.67
N PRO A 9 -21.45 14.55 -3.40
CA PRO A 9 -20.12 14.31 -3.94
C PRO A 9 -20.18 13.95 -5.43
N ARG A 10 -19.11 14.24 -6.14
CA ARG A 10 -18.89 13.69 -7.49
C ARG A 10 -18.64 12.19 -7.40
N LEU A 11 -18.97 11.45 -8.46
CA LEU A 11 -18.72 10.02 -8.55
C LEU A 11 -17.54 9.76 -9.50
N ILE A 12 -16.48 9.18 -8.98
CA ILE A 12 -15.32 8.74 -9.76
C ILE A 12 -15.36 7.22 -9.83
N GLY A 13 -15.61 6.68 -11.03
CA GLY A 13 -15.54 5.24 -11.27
C GLY A 13 -14.12 4.82 -11.62
N VAL A 14 -13.55 3.84 -10.90
CA VAL A 14 -12.26 3.22 -11.24
C VAL A 14 -12.54 1.80 -11.75
N ARG A 15 -12.45 1.62 -13.05
CA ARG A 15 -12.68 0.31 -13.69
C ARG A 15 -11.41 -0.52 -13.65
N LEU A 16 -11.48 -1.66 -12.94
CA LEU A 16 -10.41 -2.62 -12.84
C LEU A 16 -10.65 -3.80 -13.78
N THR A 17 -9.64 -4.14 -14.57
CA THR A 17 -9.64 -5.31 -15.46
C THR A 17 -8.43 -6.20 -15.15
N GLY A 18 -8.45 -7.44 -15.62
CA GLY A 18 -7.35 -8.38 -15.41
C GLY A 18 -7.13 -8.80 -13.96
N ALA A 19 -5.92 -9.22 -13.65
CA ALA A 19 -5.52 -9.65 -12.32
C ALA A 19 -4.06 -9.29 -12.04
N LEU A 20 -3.73 -9.00 -10.77
CA LEU A 20 -2.35 -8.73 -10.33
C LEU A 20 -1.48 -9.98 -10.52
N SER A 21 -0.24 -9.75 -10.92
CA SER A 21 0.76 -10.81 -11.08
C SER A 21 2.16 -10.34 -10.69
N GLY A 22 3.06 -11.30 -10.46
CA GLY A 22 4.46 -11.01 -10.15
C GLY A 22 4.64 -10.13 -8.90
N TRP A 23 5.33 -9.03 -9.06
CA TRP A 23 5.66 -8.08 -8.00
C TRP A 23 4.56 -7.05 -7.73
N ALA A 24 3.53 -6.96 -8.59
CA ALA A 24 2.45 -6.01 -8.39
C ALA A 24 1.58 -6.39 -7.19
N ALA A 25 1.27 -5.41 -6.37
CA ALA A 25 0.48 -5.55 -5.15
C ALA A 25 -0.80 -4.68 -5.21
N PRO A 26 -1.83 -4.96 -4.40
CA PRO A 26 -3.03 -4.11 -4.34
C PRO A 26 -2.70 -2.63 -4.10
N LYS A 27 -1.65 -2.35 -3.33
CA LYS A 27 -1.21 -0.98 -3.08
C LYS A 27 -0.81 -0.22 -4.34
N ASP A 28 -0.27 -0.91 -5.35
CA ASP A 28 0.15 -0.25 -6.59
C ASP A 28 -1.03 0.34 -7.37
N VAL A 29 -2.24 -0.20 -7.18
CA VAL A 29 -3.48 0.36 -7.74
C VAL A 29 -3.70 1.78 -7.23
N ILE A 30 -3.65 1.96 -5.91
CA ILE A 30 -3.90 3.28 -5.31
C ILE A 30 -2.71 4.21 -5.47
N LEU A 31 -1.47 3.71 -5.52
CA LEU A 31 -0.29 4.52 -5.80
C LEU A 31 -0.35 5.10 -7.22
N LYS A 32 -0.73 4.28 -8.21
CA LYS A 32 -0.99 4.75 -9.59
C LYS A 32 -2.14 5.74 -9.64
N LEU A 33 -3.25 5.44 -8.96
CA LEU A 33 -4.41 6.32 -8.90
C LEU A 33 -4.08 7.66 -8.25
N ALA A 34 -3.25 7.68 -7.22
CA ALA A 34 -2.77 8.92 -6.59
C ALA A 34 -1.99 9.80 -7.59
N GLY A 35 -1.18 9.19 -8.44
CA GLY A 35 -0.52 9.92 -9.53
C GLY A 35 -1.48 10.50 -10.56
N ILE A 36 -2.61 9.85 -10.83
CA ILE A 36 -3.62 10.29 -11.79
C ILE A 36 -4.52 11.40 -11.20
N LEU A 37 -4.94 11.25 -9.94
CA LEU A 37 -5.87 12.17 -9.28
C LEU A 37 -5.16 13.33 -8.58
N THR A 38 -3.91 13.15 -8.17
CA THR A 38 -3.18 13.99 -7.23
C THR A 38 -3.81 14.01 -5.82
N VAL A 39 -3.19 14.68 -4.86
CA VAL A 39 -3.69 14.77 -3.47
C VAL A 39 -5.01 15.53 -3.32
N LYS A 40 -5.51 16.16 -4.38
CA LYS A 40 -6.74 16.96 -4.36
C LYS A 40 -7.80 16.52 -5.35
N GLY A 41 -7.47 15.61 -6.27
CA GLY A 41 -8.37 15.23 -7.37
C GLY A 41 -9.64 14.51 -6.93
N GLY A 42 -9.59 13.83 -5.78
CA GLY A 42 -10.74 13.19 -5.15
C GLY A 42 -11.54 14.09 -4.19
N THR A 43 -11.18 15.36 -4.04
CA THR A 43 -11.88 16.27 -3.10
C THR A 43 -13.36 16.36 -3.45
N ASN A 44 -14.22 16.13 -2.44
CA ASN A 44 -15.67 16.08 -2.59
C ASN A 44 -16.10 15.05 -3.66
N ALA A 45 -15.46 13.89 -3.67
CA ALA A 45 -15.82 12.78 -4.53
C ALA A 45 -15.92 11.46 -3.75
N VAL A 46 -16.75 10.56 -4.24
CA VAL A 46 -16.77 9.13 -3.89
C VAL A 46 -16.01 8.41 -4.99
N ILE A 47 -15.09 7.52 -4.61
CA ILE A 47 -14.39 6.66 -5.55
C ILE A 47 -15.03 5.28 -5.48
N GLU A 48 -15.62 4.84 -6.58
CA GLU A 48 -16.20 3.50 -6.69
C GLU A 48 -15.34 2.64 -7.62
N TYR A 49 -14.86 1.53 -7.08
CA TYR A 49 -14.11 0.54 -7.86
C TYR A 49 -15.07 -0.49 -8.43
N PHE A 50 -15.02 -0.72 -9.72
CA PHE A 50 -15.89 -1.64 -10.43
C PHE A 50 -15.14 -2.41 -11.53
N GLY A 51 -15.84 -3.30 -12.21
CA GLY A 51 -15.27 -4.13 -13.28
C GLY A 51 -14.75 -5.48 -12.80
N PRO A 52 -14.42 -6.39 -13.73
CA PRO A 52 -14.11 -7.79 -13.42
C PRO A 52 -12.84 -7.97 -12.58
N GLY A 53 -11.89 -7.05 -12.65
CA GLY A 53 -10.65 -7.09 -11.90
C GLY A 53 -10.85 -6.98 -10.38
N THR A 54 -11.98 -6.40 -9.92
CA THR A 54 -12.27 -6.27 -8.47
C THR A 54 -12.32 -7.63 -7.76
N ALA A 55 -12.83 -8.66 -8.41
CA ALA A 55 -12.93 -10.02 -7.88
C ALA A 55 -11.57 -10.71 -7.71
N SER A 56 -10.52 -10.23 -8.36
CA SER A 56 -9.17 -10.78 -8.22
C SER A 56 -8.45 -10.29 -6.94
N LEU A 57 -8.91 -9.20 -6.35
CA LEU A 57 -8.30 -8.57 -5.18
C LEU A 57 -8.82 -9.20 -3.87
N SER A 58 -7.94 -9.42 -2.91
CA SER A 58 -8.32 -9.85 -1.57
C SER A 58 -9.06 -8.76 -0.79
N ALA A 59 -9.81 -9.14 0.24
CA ALA A 59 -10.50 -8.19 1.10
C ALA A 59 -9.53 -7.18 1.75
N THR A 60 -8.36 -7.64 2.23
CA THR A 60 -7.33 -6.76 2.80
C THR A 60 -6.68 -5.87 1.76
N GLY A 61 -6.50 -6.36 0.52
CA GLY A 61 -6.02 -5.54 -0.60
C GLY A 61 -7.00 -4.42 -0.96
N LYS A 62 -8.31 -4.71 -1.01
CA LYS A 62 -9.35 -3.69 -1.19
C LYS A 62 -9.35 -2.68 -0.05
N ALA A 63 -9.17 -3.14 1.19
CA ALA A 63 -9.07 -2.26 2.36
C ALA A 63 -7.86 -1.31 2.25
N THR A 64 -6.69 -1.77 1.80
CA THR A 64 -5.52 -0.94 1.53
C THR A 64 -5.81 0.15 0.50
N ILE A 65 -6.47 -0.21 -0.60
CA ILE A 65 -6.85 0.73 -1.65
C ILE A 65 -7.81 1.79 -1.11
N CYS A 66 -8.87 1.37 -0.40
CA CYS A 66 -9.85 2.30 0.19
C CYS A 66 -9.22 3.20 1.26
N ASN A 67 -8.35 2.66 2.12
CA ASN A 67 -7.66 3.43 3.16
C ASN A 67 -6.89 4.63 2.56
N MET A 68 -6.20 4.42 1.46
CA MET A 68 -5.44 5.47 0.79
C MET A 68 -6.30 6.40 -0.10
N GLY A 69 -7.59 6.19 -0.20
CA GLY A 69 -8.52 7.14 -0.83
C GLY A 69 -8.47 8.52 -0.15
N ALA A 70 -8.19 8.56 1.15
CA ALA A 70 -7.98 9.81 1.88
C ALA A 70 -6.78 10.62 1.36
N GLU A 71 -5.75 9.96 0.82
CA GLU A 71 -4.54 10.63 0.30
C GLU A 71 -4.76 11.34 -1.03
N VAL A 72 -5.85 11.03 -1.72
CA VAL A 72 -6.30 11.76 -2.91
C VAL A 72 -7.45 12.73 -2.61
N GLY A 73 -7.80 12.89 -1.33
CA GLY A 73 -8.84 13.80 -0.86
C GLY A 73 -10.27 13.27 -1.00
N ALA A 74 -10.47 11.99 -1.30
CA ALA A 74 -11.79 11.40 -1.46
C ALA A 74 -12.60 11.43 -0.16
N THR A 75 -13.90 11.69 -0.28
CA THR A 75 -14.86 11.60 0.82
C THR A 75 -14.99 10.16 1.31
N THR A 76 -15.06 9.23 0.38
CA THR A 76 -15.05 7.78 0.64
C THR A 76 -14.59 7.00 -0.59
N SER A 77 -14.29 5.72 -0.37
CA SER A 77 -13.98 4.76 -1.43
C SER A 77 -14.71 3.46 -1.14
N LEU A 78 -15.19 2.77 -2.17
CA LEU A 78 -15.93 1.52 -2.01
C LEU A 78 -15.61 0.51 -3.13
N PHE A 79 -15.74 -0.76 -2.76
CA PHE A 79 -15.71 -1.91 -3.65
C PHE A 79 -17.02 -2.68 -3.57
N PRO A 80 -17.43 -3.38 -4.64
CA PRO A 80 -18.55 -4.32 -4.56
C PRO A 80 -18.23 -5.46 -3.60
N TYR A 81 -19.25 -5.96 -2.91
CA TYR A 81 -19.13 -7.19 -2.11
C TYR A 81 -18.89 -8.41 -3.01
N ASP A 82 -18.04 -9.32 -2.55
CA ASP A 82 -17.74 -10.56 -3.26
C ASP A 82 -17.36 -11.72 -2.32
N GLU A 83 -17.14 -12.89 -2.90
CA GLU A 83 -16.76 -14.10 -2.19
C GLU A 83 -15.47 -13.98 -1.39
N ARG A 84 -14.50 -13.16 -1.83
CA ARG A 84 -13.25 -12.92 -1.08
C ARG A 84 -13.50 -12.14 0.20
N MET A 85 -14.48 -11.23 0.19
CA MET A 85 -14.91 -10.55 1.41
C MET A 85 -15.67 -11.53 2.34
N ALA A 86 -16.53 -12.41 1.81
CA ALA A 86 -17.17 -13.45 2.58
C ALA A 86 -16.14 -14.36 3.25
N THR A 87 -15.17 -14.85 2.50
CA THR A 87 -14.08 -15.69 3.00
C THR A 87 -13.30 -15.01 4.13
N TYR A 88 -12.97 -13.73 3.96
CA TYR A 88 -12.26 -12.96 4.99
C TYR A 88 -13.10 -12.80 6.27
N LEU A 89 -14.40 -12.51 6.13
CA LEU A 89 -15.30 -12.39 7.26
C LEU A 89 -15.39 -13.72 8.04
N LYS A 90 -15.54 -14.84 7.34
CA LYS A 90 -15.57 -16.19 7.95
C LYS A 90 -14.25 -16.50 8.64
N ALA A 91 -13.13 -16.30 7.98
CA ALA A 91 -11.78 -16.54 8.54
C ALA A 91 -11.48 -15.68 9.79
N THR A 92 -12.20 -14.59 9.98
CA THR A 92 -12.04 -13.68 11.13
C THR A 92 -13.13 -13.78 12.17
N GLY A 93 -13.93 -14.88 12.16
CA GLY A 93 -14.97 -15.19 13.14
C GLY A 93 -16.21 -14.29 13.02
N ARG A 94 -16.57 -13.91 11.80
CA ARG A 94 -17.74 -13.08 11.47
C ARG A 94 -18.64 -13.78 10.44
N GLU A 95 -18.91 -15.07 10.64
CA GLU A 95 -19.68 -15.91 9.73
C GLU A 95 -21.09 -15.37 9.53
N GLU A 96 -21.79 -14.99 10.60
CA GLU A 96 -23.14 -14.41 10.53
C GLU A 96 -23.17 -13.17 9.63
N VAL A 97 -22.17 -12.29 9.74
CA VAL A 97 -22.08 -11.09 8.90
C VAL A 97 -21.83 -11.46 7.43
N ALA A 98 -21.01 -12.48 7.18
CA ALA A 98 -20.77 -12.98 5.83
C ALA A 98 -22.05 -13.56 5.21
N ASP A 99 -22.82 -14.32 5.98
CA ASP A 99 -24.06 -14.92 5.51
C ASP A 99 -25.14 -13.87 5.26
N MET A 100 -25.27 -12.87 6.13
CA MET A 100 -26.17 -11.73 5.93
C MET A 100 -25.80 -10.95 4.66
N ALA A 101 -24.52 -10.62 4.47
CA ALA A 101 -24.08 -9.90 3.29
C ALA A 101 -24.25 -10.72 2.00
N THR A 102 -24.02 -12.03 2.07
CA THR A 102 -24.21 -12.95 0.93
C THR A 102 -25.68 -13.04 0.52
N ALA A 103 -26.60 -13.02 1.48
CA ALA A 103 -28.04 -13.05 1.20
C ALA A 103 -28.53 -11.82 0.42
N VAL A 104 -27.84 -10.69 0.52
CA VAL A 104 -28.16 -9.43 -0.18
C VAL A 104 -27.04 -8.99 -1.13
N ALA A 105 -26.21 -9.92 -1.60
CA ALA A 105 -25.05 -9.61 -2.42
C ALA A 105 -25.38 -8.83 -3.70
N ALA A 106 -26.56 -9.02 -4.27
CA ALA A 106 -27.04 -8.29 -5.44
C ALA A 106 -27.18 -6.78 -5.18
N GLU A 107 -27.53 -6.41 -3.94
CA GLU A 107 -27.70 -5.01 -3.52
C GLU A 107 -26.35 -4.35 -3.10
N LEU A 108 -25.30 -5.15 -2.94
CA LEU A 108 -23.98 -4.70 -2.50
C LEU A 108 -22.98 -4.58 -3.67
N ARG A 109 -23.47 -4.27 -4.84
CA ARG A 109 -22.69 -4.02 -6.07
C ARG A 109 -23.34 -2.90 -6.86
N ALA A 110 -22.62 -2.37 -7.86
CA ALA A 110 -23.21 -1.43 -8.79
C ALA A 110 -24.35 -2.08 -9.58
N ASP A 111 -25.41 -1.32 -9.85
CA ASP A 111 -26.55 -1.76 -10.66
C ASP A 111 -26.10 -2.18 -12.07
N ASP A 112 -26.83 -3.12 -12.65
CA ASP A 112 -26.51 -3.63 -14.00
C ASP A 112 -26.55 -2.52 -15.07
N GLU A 113 -27.42 -1.51 -14.89
CA GLU A 113 -27.47 -0.33 -15.76
C GLU A 113 -26.21 0.54 -15.66
N VAL A 114 -25.64 0.70 -14.47
CA VAL A 114 -24.38 1.41 -14.23
C VAL A 114 -23.23 0.67 -14.90
N MET A 115 -23.20 -0.64 -14.79
CA MET A 115 -22.20 -1.49 -15.42
C MET A 115 -22.27 -1.44 -16.95
N ALA A 116 -23.48 -1.37 -17.51
CA ALA A 116 -23.70 -1.29 -18.97
C ALA A 116 -23.34 0.09 -19.54
N ASN A 117 -23.57 1.18 -18.82
CA ASN A 117 -23.39 2.56 -19.28
C ASN A 117 -22.70 3.42 -18.22
N PRO A 118 -21.46 3.10 -17.80
CA PRO A 118 -20.80 3.79 -16.70
C PRO A 118 -20.62 5.30 -16.95
N GLN A 119 -20.44 5.73 -18.20
CA GLN A 119 -20.32 7.15 -18.57
C GLN A 119 -21.56 8.00 -18.25
N LYS A 120 -22.74 7.36 -18.08
CA LYS A 120 -23.96 8.07 -17.71
C LYS A 120 -24.02 8.38 -16.20
N TYR A 121 -23.29 7.62 -15.39
CA TYR A 121 -23.42 7.63 -13.92
C TYR A 121 -22.20 8.20 -13.21
N TYR A 122 -21.00 8.04 -13.77
CA TYR A 122 -19.78 8.59 -13.19
C TYR A 122 -19.37 9.90 -13.87
N ASP A 123 -19.03 10.89 -13.05
CA ASP A 123 -18.47 12.17 -13.54
C ASP A 123 -17.09 11.99 -14.18
N ARG A 124 -16.36 10.94 -13.79
CA ARG A 124 -15.07 10.57 -14.34
C ARG A 124 -14.87 9.06 -14.24
N ILE A 125 -14.31 8.47 -15.29
CA ILE A 125 -13.91 7.06 -15.31
C ILE A 125 -12.40 6.98 -15.48
N ILE A 126 -11.76 6.11 -14.69
CA ILE A 126 -10.33 5.80 -14.77
C ILE A 126 -10.21 4.30 -14.97
N ASP A 127 -9.51 3.90 -16.03
CA ASP A 127 -9.24 2.50 -16.33
C ASP A 127 -7.88 2.07 -15.81
N ILE A 128 -7.82 0.95 -15.09
CA ILE A 128 -6.58 0.32 -14.63
C ILE A 128 -6.64 -1.16 -14.98
N ASP A 129 -5.77 -1.57 -15.89
CA ASP A 129 -5.53 -2.99 -16.16
C ASP A 129 -4.52 -3.52 -15.14
N LEU A 130 -4.99 -4.43 -14.27
CA LEU A 130 -4.19 -5.06 -13.24
C LEU A 130 -3.11 -5.99 -13.82
N SER A 131 -3.36 -6.55 -15.02
CA SER A 131 -2.39 -7.44 -15.67
C SER A 131 -1.18 -6.69 -16.24
N ALA A 132 -1.36 -5.40 -16.55
CA ALA A 132 -0.30 -4.52 -17.03
C ALA A 132 0.29 -3.63 -15.92
N LEU A 133 -0.18 -3.80 -14.67
CA LEU A 133 0.28 -3.00 -13.55
C LEU A 133 1.63 -3.54 -13.05
N GLU A 134 2.62 -2.67 -13.00
CA GLU A 134 3.88 -2.92 -12.33
C GLU A 134 3.91 -2.25 -10.93
N PRO A 135 4.86 -2.59 -10.05
CA PRO A 135 5.04 -1.91 -8.78
C PRO A 135 5.28 -0.42 -8.95
N TYR A 136 4.67 0.37 -8.05
CA TYR A 136 4.84 1.82 -8.00
C TYR A 136 5.59 2.24 -6.73
N ILE A 137 6.35 3.32 -6.85
CA ILE A 137 6.95 4.02 -5.73
C ILE A 137 6.62 5.51 -5.83
N ASN A 138 5.98 6.04 -4.79
CA ASN A 138 5.51 7.41 -4.77
C ASN A 138 6.36 8.27 -3.85
N GLY A 139 6.72 9.46 -4.32
CA GLY A 139 7.53 10.41 -3.57
C GLY A 139 8.73 10.98 -4.35
N PRO A 140 9.59 11.70 -3.63
CA PRO A 140 9.51 12.03 -2.22
C PRO A 140 8.54 13.18 -1.92
N PHE A 141 8.27 13.42 -0.63
CA PHE A 141 7.55 14.59 -0.08
C PHE A 141 6.07 14.71 -0.39
N THR A 142 5.52 13.88 -1.25
CA THR A 142 4.09 13.83 -1.56
C THR A 142 3.69 12.43 -2.03
N PRO A 143 2.51 11.91 -1.63
CA PRO A 143 2.06 10.58 -2.02
C PRO A 143 1.58 10.49 -3.47
N ASP A 144 1.46 11.59 -4.20
CA ASP A 144 1.02 11.63 -5.60
C ASP A 144 2.16 11.73 -6.63
N ALA A 145 3.41 11.82 -6.19
CA ALA A 145 4.57 11.76 -7.09
C ALA A 145 4.86 10.32 -7.54
N ALA A 146 3.86 9.71 -8.16
CA ALA A 146 3.89 8.31 -8.57
C ALA A 146 4.91 8.05 -9.68
N THR A 147 5.61 6.90 -9.57
CA THR A 147 6.58 6.45 -10.57
C THR A 147 6.55 4.93 -10.64
N PRO A 148 6.39 4.34 -11.82
CA PRO A 148 6.55 2.90 -11.98
C PRO A 148 8.00 2.50 -11.69
N ILE A 149 8.20 1.30 -11.15
CA ILE A 149 9.54 0.84 -10.75
C ILE A 149 10.51 0.76 -11.93
N SER A 150 9.99 0.53 -13.13
CA SER A 150 10.78 0.50 -14.36
C SER A 150 11.46 1.83 -14.70
N GLU A 151 10.90 2.96 -14.25
CA GLU A 151 11.40 4.31 -14.50
C GLU A 151 12.06 4.95 -13.25
N PHE A 152 11.92 4.31 -12.08
CA PHE A 152 12.30 4.94 -10.82
C PHE A 152 13.82 5.17 -10.69
N SER A 153 14.64 4.25 -11.17
CA SER A 153 16.11 4.43 -11.17
C SER A 153 16.54 5.69 -11.94
N GLU A 154 15.96 5.91 -13.12
CA GLU A 154 16.26 7.12 -13.91
C GLU A 154 15.81 8.39 -13.15
N LYS A 155 14.62 8.36 -12.54
CA LYS A 155 14.12 9.47 -11.72
C LYS A 155 15.04 9.79 -10.53
N VAL A 156 15.53 8.76 -9.84
CA VAL A 156 16.50 8.92 -8.73
C VAL A 156 17.74 9.66 -9.19
N LEU A 157 18.34 9.20 -10.29
CA LEU A 157 19.56 9.77 -10.83
C LEU A 157 19.35 11.20 -11.36
N LYS A 158 18.32 11.42 -12.15
CA LYS A 158 17.99 12.72 -12.76
C LYS A 158 17.73 13.82 -11.73
N ASN A 159 17.06 13.47 -10.62
CA ASN A 159 16.72 14.45 -9.59
C ASN A 159 17.74 14.51 -8.45
N GLY A 160 18.83 13.75 -8.52
CA GLY A 160 19.85 13.71 -7.47
C GLY A 160 19.29 13.27 -6.10
N TYR A 161 18.37 12.30 -6.11
CA TYR A 161 17.88 11.72 -4.86
C TYR A 161 18.95 10.84 -4.22
N PRO A 162 18.97 10.70 -2.89
CA PRO A 162 19.89 9.79 -2.22
C PRO A 162 19.65 8.36 -2.72
N ARG A 163 20.66 7.77 -3.39
CA ARG A 163 20.56 6.41 -3.92
C ARG A 163 20.55 5.35 -2.82
N LYS A 164 21.41 5.56 -1.78
CA LYS A 164 21.46 4.64 -0.64
C LYS A 164 20.13 4.66 0.11
N MET A 165 19.51 3.52 0.24
CA MET A 165 18.36 3.33 1.12
C MET A 165 18.84 3.11 2.55
N GLU A 166 18.35 3.91 3.49
CA GLU A 166 18.83 3.85 4.86
C GLU A 166 17.94 3.11 5.82
N VAL A 167 16.62 3.06 5.56
CA VAL A 167 15.68 2.28 6.37
C VAL A 167 14.50 1.86 5.53
N GLY A 168 14.10 0.60 5.65
CA GLY A 168 12.83 0.08 5.19
C GLY A 168 11.84 -0.02 6.34
N LEU A 169 10.61 0.45 6.12
CA LEU A 169 9.54 0.35 7.12
C LEU A 169 8.31 -0.33 6.52
N ILE A 170 7.98 -1.51 7.05
CA ILE A 170 6.76 -2.23 6.69
C ILE A 170 5.78 -2.07 7.84
N GLY A 171 4.59 -1.53 7.57
CA GLY A 171 3.66 -1.35 8.67
C GLY A 171 2.53 -0.39 8.44
N SER A 172 2.05 0.13 9.58
CA SER A 172 0.87 0.94 9.80
C SER A 172 -0.46 0.19 9.57
N CYS A 173 -1.58 0.83 9.91
CA CYS A 173 -2.92 0.29 9.65
C CYS A 173 -3.23 0.10 8.16
N THR A 174 -2.46 0.76 7.29
CA THR A 174 -2.70 0.77 5.85
C THR A 174 -2.25 -0.53 5.17
N ASN A 175 -1.03 -1.02 5.50
CA ASN A 175 -0.41 -2.08 4.70
C ASN A 175 0.51 -2.98 5.54
N SER A 176 -0.07 -3.56 6.57
CA SER A 176 0.53 -4.60 7.40
C SER A 176 -0.53 -5.58 7.91
N SER A 177 -1.46 -5.96 7.03
CA SER A 177 -2.35 -7.08 7.26
C SER A 177 -1.57 -8.38 7.35
N TYR A 178 -2.20 -9.44 7.85
CA TYR A 178 -1.60 -10.77 7.85
C TYR A 178 -1.08 -11.17 6.45
N GLN A 179 -1.85 -10.87 5.41
CA GLN A 179 -1.45 -11.15 4.02
C GLN A 179 -0.21 -10.34 3.60
N ASP A 180 -0.15 -9.05 3.94
CA ASP A 180 0.99 -8.19 3.62
C ASP A 180 2.26 -8.69 4.31
N LEU A 181 2.16 -9.04 5.61
CA LEU A 181 3.28 -9.62 6.35
C LEU A 181 3.71 -10.97 5.77
N SER A 182 2.76 -11.84 5.38
CA SER A 182 3.08 -13.13 4.75
C SER A 182 3.91 -12.99 3.48
N ARG A 183 3.59 -12.00 2.65
CA ARG A 183 4.32 -11.72 1.40
C ARG A 183 5.73 -11.21 1.69
N ALA A 184 5.88 -10.28 2.63
CA ALA A 184 7.18 -9.79 3.06
C ALA A 184 8.03 -10.90 3.72
N VAL A 185 7.43 -11.78 4.54
CA VAL A 185 8.07 -12.96 5.13
C VAL A 185 8.55 -13.94 4.07
N SER A 186 7.79 -14.13 2.99
CA SER A 186 8.24 -14.98 1.87
C SER A 186 9.56 -14.50 1.27
N LEU A 187 9.74 -13.19 1.15
CA LEU A 187 11.01 -12.59 0.70
C LEU A 187 12.09 -12.72 1.77
N ALA A 188 11.76 -12.49 3.04
CA ALA A 188 12.70 -12.63 4.15
C ALA A 188 13.26 -14.08 4.23
N ARG A 189 12.43 -15.10 4.07
CA ARG A 189 12.88 -16.50 4.02
C ARG A 189 13.85 -16.75 2.88
N GLN A 190 13.60 -16.21 1.69
CA GLN A 190 14.53 -16.34 0.56
C GLN A 190 15.89 -15.66 0.84
N VAL A 191 15.91 -14.60 1.64
CA VAL A 191 17.15 -13.94 2.08
C VAL A 191 17.98 -14.91 2.93
N THR A 192 17.38 -15.52 3.97
CA THR A 192 18.08 -16.46 4.84
C THR A 192 18.49 -17.75 4.12
N GLU A 193 17.60 -18.34 3.31
CA GLU A 193 17.87 -19.54 2.52
C GLU A 193 19.05 -19.36 1.53
N LYS A 194 19.26 -18.14 1.05
CA LYS A 194 20.34 -17.82 0.10
C LYS A 194 21.56 -17.20 0.77
N ASN A 195 21.65 -17.20 2.10
CA ASN A 195 22.70 -16.55 2.88
C ASN A 195 22.92 -15.07 2.50
N LEU A 196 21.84 -14.39 2.12
CA LEU A 196 21.82 -12.95 1.90
C LEU A 196 21.50 -12.24 3.24
N HIS A 197 21.77 -10.94 3.29
CA HIS A 197 21.45 -10.07 4.41
C HIS A 197 20.71 -8.84 3.90
N VAL A 198 19.86 -8.24 4.75
CA VAL A 198 19.32 -6.93 4.42
C VAL A 198 20.42 -5.88 4.44
N ALA A 199 20.55 -5.12 3.38
CA ALA A 199 21.60 -4.09 3.27
C ALA A 199 21.23 -2.79 4.02
N ALA A 200 19.97 -2.63 4.38
CA ALA A 200 19.49 -1.52 5.19
C ALA A 200 18.67 -2.03 6.38
N PRO A 201 18.63 -1.31 7.53
CA PRO A 201 17.76 -1.62 8.65
C PRO A 201 16.30 -1.79 8.21
N LEU A 202 15.66 -2.85 8.67
CA LEU A 202 14.25 -3.15 8.45
C LEU A 202 13.48 -2.94 9.75
N ILE A 203 12.40 -2.18 9.68
CA ILE A 203 11.45 -2.00 10.79
C ILE A 203 10.09 -2.57 10.37
N VAL A 204 9.51 -3.41 11.22
CA VAL A 204 8.17 -3.98 10.99
C VAL A 204 7.24 -3.54 12.10
N ASN A 205 6.13 -2.95 11.70
CA ASN A 205 5.09 -2.47 12.61
C ASN A 205 3.76 -3.15 12.22
N PRO A 206 3.34 -4.23 12.92
CA PRO A 206 2.09 -4.92 12.63
C PRO A 206 0.88 -3.99 12.76
N GLY A 207 -0.16 -4.22 11.96
CA GLY A 207 -1.32 -3.33 11.85
C GLY A 207 -2.24 -3.33 13.08
N SER A 208 -2.16 -4.36 13.91
CA SER A 208 -2.89 -4.48 15.17
C SER A 208 -2.28 -5.55 16.06
N GLU A 209 -2.63 -5.55 17.34
CA GLU A 209 -2.19 -6.60 18.28
C GLU A 209 -2.69 -7.98 17.85
N ARG A 210 -3.90 -8.06 17.30
CA ARG A 210 -4.43 -9.33 16.76
C ARG A 210 -3.59 -9.86 15.59
N ILE A 211 -3.18 -8.99 14.68
CA ILE A 211 -2.29 -9.35 13.58
C ILE A 211 -0.92 -9.75 14.12
N ARG A 212 -0.35 -9.01 15.07
CA ARG A 212 0.93 -9.33 15.70
C ARG A 212 0.91 -10.72 16.34
N ALA A 213 -0.08 -10.98 17.19
CA ALA A 213 -0.21 -12.27 17.87
C ALA A 213 -0.43 -13.44 16.88
N THR A 214 -1.18 -13.20 15.80
CA THR A 214 -1.37 -14.22 14.76
C THR A 214 -0.07 -14.49 13.99
N ALA A 215 0.64 -13.45 13.60
CA ALA A 215 1.93 -13.56 12.91
C ALA A 215 3.02 -14.21 13.78
N GLU A 216 2.99 -13.94 15.08
CA GLU A 216 3.88 -14.57 16.08
C GLU A 216 3.57 -16.07 16.22
N ARG A 217 2.29 -16.43 16.40
CA ARG A 217 1.84 -17.83 16.45
C ARG A 217 2.29 -18.61 15.22
N ASP A 218 2.23 -18.00 14.03
CA ASP A 218 2.54 -18.63 12.75
C ASP A 218 4.03 -18.48 12.37
N GLY A 219 4.88 -18.03 13.29
CA GLY A 219 6.33 -17.94 13.14
C GLY A 219 6.83 -16.82 12.23
N MET A 220 5.97 -15.92 11.78
CA MET A 220 6.36 -14.84 10.86
C MET A 220 7.27 -13.80 11.54
N ILE A 221 7.01 -13.51 12.81
CA ILE A 221 7.81 -12.54 13.57
C ILE A 221 9.24 -13.04 13.69
N GLY A 222 9.44 -14.33 14.03
CA GLY A 222 10.77 -14.94 14.10
C GLY A 222 11.56 -14.84 12.79
N VAL A 223 10.90 -14.99 11.64
CA VAL A 223 11.56 -14.83 10.33
C VAL A 223 12.02 -13.39 10.10
N PHE A 224 11.23 -12.38 10.50
CA PHE A 224 11.68 -11.00 10.44
C PHE A 224 12.86 -10.71 11.38
N GLU A 225 12.82 -11.26 12.59
CA GLU A 225 13.93 -11.11 13.54
C GLU A 225 15.21 -11.78 13.03
N GLU A 226 15.10 -12.94 12.39
CA GLU A 226 16.23 -13.68 11.79
C GLU A 226 16.95 -12.85 10.71
N VAL A 227 16.22 -12.08 9.88
CA VAL A 227 16.84 -11.16 8.90
C VAL A 227 17.30 -9.84 9.53
N GLY A 228 17.18 -9.67 10.84
CA GLY A 228 17.62 -8.49 11.57
C GLY A 228 16.60 -7.36 11.64
N ALA A 229 15.32 -7.63 11.40
CA ALA A 229 14.28 -6.62 11.54
C ALA A 229 14.00 -6.26 13.01
N THR A 230 13.68 -4.99 13.23
CA THR A 230 13.16 -4.51 14.51
C THR A 230 11.64 -4.54 14.47
N ILE A 231 11.02 -5.29 15.39
CA ILE A 231 9.56 -5.34 15.52
C ILE A 231 9.10 -4.24 16.48
N MET A 232 8.29 -3.33 15.99
CA MET A 232 7.74 -2.23 16.79
C MET A 232 6.36 -2.58 17.37
N ALA A 233 5.96 -1.83 18.40
CA ALA A 233 4.60 -1.87 18.90
C ALA A 233 3.58 -1.44 17.83
N ASN A 234 2.34 -1.90 17.96
CA ASN A 234 1.24 -1.59 17.02
C ASN A 234 0.75 -0.14 17.21
N ALA A 235 1.61 0.81 16.95
CA ALA A 235 1.34 2.24 17.11
C ALA A 235 1.69 2.99 15.84
N CYS A 236 1.14 4.20 15.68
CA CYS A 236 1.39 5.01 14.50
C CYS A 236 2.85 5.50 14.38
N GLY A 237 3.59 5.63 15.49
CA GLY A 237 5.04 5.92 15.54
C GLY A 237 5.60 6.68 14.34
N PRO A 238 6.43 6.05 13.51
CA PRO A 238 7.01 6.67 12.32
C PRO A 238 5.99 7.20 11.31
N CYS A 239 4.78 6.60 11.25
CA CYS A 239 3.74 7.03 10.31
C CYS A 239 3.20 8.44 10.61
N ILE A 240 3.31 8.91 11.85
CA ILE A 240 2.85 10.24 12.29
C ILE A 240 3.97 11.16 12.80
N GLY A 241 5.22 10.81 12.53
CA GLY A 241 6.37 11.62 12.94
C GLY A 241 6.79 11.44 14.40
N GLN A 242 6.29 10.42 15.08
CA GLN A 242 6.69 10.05 16.45
C GLN A 242 7.80 8.99 16.43
N TRP A 243 8.83 9.26 15.65
CA TRP A 243 9.99 8.41 15.53
C TRP A 243 11.28 9.24 15.61
N LYS A 244 11.99 9.08 16.71
CA LYS A 244 13.29 9.72 16.88
C LYS A 244 14.35 8.83 16.25
N ARG A 245 14.58 9.02 14.94
CA ARG A 245 15.67 8.36 14.25
C ARG A 245 16.99 9.06 14.57
N VAL A 246 17.96 8.28 15.01
CA VAL A 246 19.35 8.78 15.18
C VAL A 246 20.03 8.71 13.83
N THR A 247 20.54 9.86 13.35
CA THR A 247 21.37 9.96 12.14
C THR A 247 22.69 10.59 12.49
N ASP A 248 23.77 10.11 11.90
CA ASP A 248 25.12 10.65 12.15
C ASP A 248 25.26 12.09 11.64
N ASP A 249 24.50 12.44 10.61
CA ASP A 249 24.48 13.78 10.03
C ASP A 249 23.03 14.18 9.66
N PRO A 250 22.38 15.02 10.48
CA PRO A 250 21.00 15.43 10.27
C PRO A 250 20.82 16.38 9.07
N VAL A 251 21.88 16.99 8.55
CA VAL A 251 21.79 17.88 7.38
C VAL A 251 22.01 17.15 6.07
N ARG A 252 22.56 15.94 6.11
CA ARG A 252 22.74 15.10 4.93
C ARG A 252 21.38 14.61 4.39
N LYS A 253 21.22 14.71 3.07
CA LYS A 253 20.09 14.06 2.39
C LYS A 253 20.18 12.54 2.60
N ASN A 254 19.08 11.95 2.97
CA ASN A 254 18.97 10.51 3.20
C ASN A 254 17.62 9.99 2.69
N SER A 255 17.45 8.69 2.52
CA SER A 255 16.24 8.09 2.00
C SER A 255 15.69 6.99 2.88
N ILE A 256 14.37 6.90 2.93
CA ILE A 256 13.61 5.79 3.52
C ILE A 256 12.51 5.35 2.57
N VAL A 257 12.18 4.06 2.58
CA VAL A 257 11.01 3.52 1.87
C VAL A 257 10.06 2.89 2.87
N THR A 258 8.78 3.21 2.75
CA THR A 258 7.77 2.76 3.70
C THR A 258 6.56 2.17 3.01
N SER A 259 5.90 1.21 3.64
CA SER A 259 4.57 0.77 3.22
C SER A 259 3.43 1.59 3.85
N PHE A 260 3.74 2.74 4.44
CA PHE A 260 2.77 3.66 5.01
C PHE A 260 1.94 4.35 3.91
N ASN A 261 1.06 5.26 4.30
CA ASN A 261 0.19 5.97 3.36
C ASN A 261 0.69 7.38 3.02
N ARG A 262 1.55 7.98 3.82
CA ARG A 262 1.98 9.38 3.71
C ARG A 262 3.48 9.53 3.81
N ASN A 263 4.01 10.49 3.03
CA ASN A 263 5.44 10.77 2.97
C ASN A 263 5.74 12.28 2.84
N PHE A 264 4.87 13.13 3.34
CA PHE A 264 5.12 14.58 3.37
C PHE A 264 6.44 14.89 4.10
N ALA A 265 7.06 16.02 3.76
CA ALA A 265 8.28 16.46 4.39
C ALA A 265 8.17 16.45 5.93
N LYS A 266 9.20 15.96 6.61
CA LYS A 266 9.27 15.77 8.07
C LYS A 266 8.27 14.76 8.66
N ARG A 267 7.45 14.12 7.84
CA ARG A 267 6.37 13.24 8.32
C ARG A 267 6.86 12.00 9.06
N ALA A 268 7.98 11.42 8.67
CA ALA A 268 8.47 10.18 9.26
C ALA A 268 9.27 10.39 10.56
N ASP A 269 10.29 11.23 10.52
CA ASP A 269 11.31 11.39 11.58
C ASP A 269 11.58 12.85 11.97
N GLY A 270 10.79 13.79 11.48
CA GLY A 270 10.96 15.23 11.74
C GLY A 270 12.07 15.90 10.93
N ASN A 271 12.91 15.14 10.22
CA ASN A 271 14.03 15.67 9.44
C ASN A 271 13.59 16.10 8.03
N PRO A 272 13.77 17.37 7.63
CA PRO A 272 13.43 17.86 6.30
C PRO A 272 14.29 17.26 5.18
N ASN A 273 15.45 16.69 5.51
CA ASN A 273 16.38 16.06 4.57
C ASN A 273 16.11 14.55 4.37
N THR A 274 15.09 14.01 5.01
CA THR A 274 14.66 12.63 4.79
C THR A 274 13.73 12.55 3.58
N TYR A 275 14.20 11.95 2.52
CA TYR A 275 13.47 11.64 1.30
C TYR A 275 12.66 10.36 1.53
N ALA A 276 11.42 10.54 1.98
CA ALA A 276 10.53 9.42 2.25
C ALA A 276 9.73 9.03 1.01
N PHE A 277 9.73 7.74 0.70
CA PHE A 277 8.97 7.14 -0.39
C PHE A 277 7.93 6.17 0.16
N VAL A 278 6.85 6.00 -0.59
CA VAL A 278 5.77 5.05 -0.29
C VAL A 278 5.73 3.98 -1.37
N ALA A 279 5.74 2.73 -0.96
CA ALA A 279 5.67 1.56 -1.84
C ALA A 279 4.85 0.43 -1.19
N SER A 280 4.64 -0.68 -1.90
CA SER A 280 4.10 -1.90 -1.32
C SER A 280 5.07 -2.53 -0.30
N PRO A 281 4.60 -3.38 0.63
CA PRO A 281 5.48 -4.12 1.52
C PRO A 281 6.53 -4.95 0.79
N GLU A 282 6.14 -5.58 -0.32
CA GLU A 282 7.01 -6.39 -1.16
C GLU A 282 8.15 -5.56 -1.77
N LEU A 283 7.81 -4.41 -2.35
CA LEU A 283 8.81 -3.53 -2.93
C LEU A 283 9.68 -2.89 -1.85
N THR A 284 9.09 -2.51 -0.71
CA THR A 284 9.85 -2.01 0.45
C THR A 284 10.87 -3.05 0.91
N MET A 285 10.47 -4.32 1.02
CA MET A 285 11.36 -5.42 1.39
C MET A 285 12.49 -5.61 0.37
N ALA A 286 12.16 -5.65 -0.93
CA ALA A 286 13.16 -5.83 -2.00
C ALA A 286 14.22 -4.72 -1.99
N LEU A 287 13.79 -3.46 -1.85
CA LEU A 287 14.70 -2.31 -1.78
C LEU A 287 15.52 -2.32 -0.47
N THR A 288 14.96 -2.83 0.64
CA THR A 288 15.70 -2.98 1.90
C THR A 288 16.79 -4.04 1.79
N ILE A 289 16.51 -5.15 1.13
CA ILE A 289 17.51 -6.20 0.87
C ILE A 289 18.64 -5.64 -0.01
N ALA A 290 18.30 -4.89 -1.05
CA ALA A 290 19.25 -4.29 -1.96
C ALA A 290 20.04 -3.10 -1.36
N GLY A 291 19.45 -2.36 -0.42
CA GLY A 291 20.01 -1.13 0.13
C GLY A 291 20.13 0.02 -0.88
N ASP A 292 19.50 -0.08 -2.02
CA ASP A 292 19.64 0.80 -3.18
C ASP A 292 18.28 1.17 -3.78
N LEU A 293 17.97 2.46 -3.85
CA LEU A 293 16.74 2.94 -4.48
C LEU A 293 16.68 2.70 -5.99
N CYS A 294 17.82 2.48 -6.63
CA CYS A 294 17.87 2.19 -8.06
C CYS A 294 17.64 0.71 -8.39
N PHE A 295 17.53 -0.17 -7.39
CA PHE A 295 17.25 -1.59 -7.59
C PHE A 295 15.84 -1.80 -8.15
N ASN A 296 15.74 -2.58 -9.23
CA ASN A 296 14.47 -2.93 -9.85
C ASN A 296 14.26 -4.46 -9.80
N PRO A 297 13.37 -4.97 -8.92
CA PRO A 297 13.18 -6.41 -8.75
C PRO A 297 12.60 -7.12 -9.98
N LEU A 298 12.16 -6.38 -11.00
CA LEU A 298 11.71 -6.94 -12.28
C LEU A 298 12.86 -7.32 -13.21
N LYS A 299 14.05 -6.76 -12.99
CA LYS A 299 15.21 -6.88 -13.90
C LYS A 299 16.50 -7.29 -13.20
N ASP A 300 16.68 -6.77 -11.96
CA ASP A 300 17.94 -6.90 -11.26
C ASP A 300 17.93 -8.15 -10.38
N THR A 301 19.11 -8.70 -10.16
CA THR A 301 19.35 -9.84 -9.28
C THR A 301 20.35 -9.45 -8.19
N LEU A 302 20.15 -9.97 -6.99
CA LEU A 302 21.12 -9.88 -5.91
C LEU A 302 22.03 -11.12 -5.96
N ILE A 303 23.32 -10.89 -5.78
CA ILE A 303 24.32 -11.96 -5.76
C ILE A 303 24.64 -12.25 -4.28
N SER A 304 24.58 -13.53 -3.90
CA SER A 304 25.00 -14.03 -2.57
C SER A 304 26.52 -14.07 -2.44
#